data_ea968573830657adcc8cdaebb1731703
#
_entry.id   ea968573830657adcc8cdaebb1731703
#
_cell.length_a   1.000
_cell.length_b   1.000
_cell.length_c   1.000
_cell.angle_alpha   90.00
_cell.angle_beta   90.00
_cell.angle_gamma   90.00
#
_symmetry.space_group_name_H-M   'P 1'
#
loop_
_entity.id
_entity.type
_entity.pdbx_description
1 polymer ?
#
loop_
_entity_poly.entity_id
_entity_poly.type
_entity_poly.pdbx_seq_one_letter_code
_entity_poly.pdbx_strand_id
1 'polypeptide(L)'
;MKNGKCFRVIECNCWDPLTRIEECSETNVDVQVLSTVPAMFNYWAKPADTLFVSKLINDHIAMVVDEHPKNFLGLGTLPMQDEKIAIKELERCIKDLGLVGIQIGSNVNGVNLNEKSIFSILEAARDLDSSIFIHPWDIMGR
;
A
#
# COMPACT_ATOMS: atom_id res chain seq x y z
N MET A 1 18.02 3.55 -7.59
CA MET A 1 19.23 3.05 -8.29
C MET A 1 19.06 1.54 -8.51
N LYS A 2 19.36 1.01 -9.70
CA LYS A 2 19.38 -0.44 -9.97
C LYS A 2 20.76 -0.77 -10.56
N ASN A 3 21.50 -1.67 -9.90
CA ASN A 3 22.87 -2.05 -10.30
C ASN A 3 23.81 -0.84 -10.49
N GLY A 4 23.76 0.14 -9.59
CA GLY A 4 24.58 1.36 -9.64
C GLY A 4 24.19 2.39 -10.70
N LYS A 5 23.18 2.13 -11.51
CA LYS A 5 22.65 3.06 -12.52
C LYS A 5 21.38 3.75 -12.04
N CYS A 6 21.15 4.99 -12.45
CA CYS A 6 19.88 5.66 -12.24
C CYS A 6 18.77 4.85 -12.93
N PHE A 7 17.80 4.36 -12.15
CA PHE A 7 16.68 3.59 -12.69
C PHE A 7 15.55 4.52 -13.15
N ARG A 8 15.25 5.53 -12.35
CA ARG A 8 14.19 6.51 -12.61
C ARG A 8 14.46 7.78 -11.82
N VAL A 9 14.18 8.92 -12.40
CA VAL A 9 14.01 10.19 -11.71
C VAL A 9 12.53 10.35 -11.41
N ILE A 10 12.19 10.79 -10.21
CA ILE A 10 10.82 11.09 -9.79
C ILE A 10 10.72 12.57 -9.45
N GLU A 11 9.63 13.19 -9.86
CA GLU A 11 9.32 14.58 -9.57
C GLU A 11 8.89 14.75 -8.10
N CYS A 12 8.92 15.98 -7.60
CA CYS A 12 8.60 16.29 -6.20
C CYS A 12 7.16 15.90 -5.83
N ASN A 13 6.21 16.00 -6.74
CA ASN A 13 4.82 15.56 -6.53
C ASN A 13 4.66 14.05 -6.25
N CYS A 14 5.71 13.24 -6.46
CA CYS A 14 5.68 11.83 -6.10
C CYS A 14 5.88 11.58 -4.58
N TRP A 15 6.41 12.56 -3.84
CA TRP A 15 6.78 12.38 -2.43
C TRP A 15 6.50 13.59 -1.54
N ASP A 16 6.35 14.80 -2.08
CA ASP A 16 6.06 16.01 -1.31
C ASP A 16 4.54 16.26 -1.23
N PRO A 17 3.92 16.16 -0.03
CA PRO A 17 2.49 16.34 0.13
C PRO A 17 2.01 17.76 -0.21
N LEU A 18 2.82 18.81 0.02
CA LEU A 18 2.40 20.17 -0.26
C LEU A 18 2.31 20.42 -1.76
N THR A 19 3.30 19.96 -2.53
CA THR A 19 3.25 20.02 -4.00
C THR A 19 2.02 19.26 -4.54
N ARG A 20 1.67 18.12 -3.96
CA ARG A 20 0.47 17.36 -4.34
C ARG A 20 -0.82 18.12 -4.08
N ILE A 21 -0.94 18.77 -2.93
CA ILE A 21 -2.11 19.57 -2.58
C ILE A 21 -2.29 20.73 -3.57
N GLU A 22 -1.20 21.41 -3.91
CA GLU A 22 -1.21 22.49 -4.89
C GLU A 22 -1.68 22.03 -6.27
N GLU A 23 -1.04 21.00 -6.84
CA GLU A 23 -1.43 20.42 -8.14
C GLU A 23 -2.87 19.89 -8.17
N CYS A 24 -3.33 19.28 -7.07
CA CYS A 24 -4.71 18.81 -6.93
C CYS A 24 -5.70 19.98 -6.95
N SER A 25 -5.37 21.09 -6.28
CA SER A 25 -6.23 22.28 -6.26
C SER A 25 -6.40 22.89 -7.64
N GLU A 26 -5.36 22.87 -8.46
CA GLU A 26 -5.40 23.35 -9.85
C GLU A 26 -6.28 22.49 -10.77
N THR A 27 -6.48 21.21 -10.41
CA THR A 27 -7.24 20.22 -11.20
C THR A 27 -8.60 19.88 -10.62
N ASN A 28 -9.05 20.61 -9.58
CA ASN A 28 -10.30 20.39 -8.85
C ASN A 28 -10.39 18.98 -8.23
N VAL A 29 -9.29 18.48 -7.69
CA VAL A 29 -9.23 17.26 -6.90
C VAL A 29 -9.18 17.63 -5.44
N ASP A 30 -10.26 17.40 -4.70
CA ASP A 30 -10.37 17.74 -3.28
C ASP A 30 -9.60 16.77 -2.38
N VAL A 31 -9.66 15.47 -2.69
CA VAL A 31 -9.07 14.42 -1.87
C VAL A 31 -8.30 13.42 -2.75
N GLN A 32 -7.08 13.10 -2.34
CA GLN A 32 -6.27 12.04 -2.92
C GLN A 32 -6.18 10.84 -1.97
N VAL A 33 -6.20 9.63 -2.54
CA VAL A 33 -5.90 8.40 -1.80
C VAL A 33 -4.44 8.03 -2.01
N LEU A 34 -3.64 8.10 -0.94
CA LEU A 34 -2.22 7.75 -0.96
C LEU A 34 -2.05 6.24 -0.84
N SER A 35 -1.16 5.70 -1.65
CA SER A 35 -0.74 4.31 -1.57
C SER A 35 0.68 4.14 -2.10
N THR A 36 1.33 3.02 -1.79
CA THR A 36 2.68 2.76 -2.29
C THR A 36 2.69 2.39 -3.77
N VAL A 37 3.84 2.54 -4.42
CA VAL A 37 4.01 1.98 -5.78
C VAL A 37 4.13 0.46 -5.71
N PRO A 38 3.59 -0.31 -6.67
CA PRO A 38 3.58 -1.79 -6.61
C PRO A 38 4.98 -2.43 -6.51
N ALA A 39 6.03 -1.76 -7.01
CA ALA A 39 7.40 -2.21 -6.84
C ALA A 39 7.83 -2.38 -5.37
N MET A 40 7.10 -1.77 -4.43
CA MET A 40 7.36 -1.85 -2.99
C MET A 40 6.56 -2.95 -2.29
N PHE A 41 5.74 -3.74 -2.99
CA PHE A 41 5.06 -4.89 -2.38
C PHE A 41 6.03 -5.95 -1.85
N ASN A 42 7.17 -6.12 -2.52
CA ASN A 42 8.28 -6.99 -2.07
C ASN A 42 7.86 -8.43 -1.73
N TYR A 43 6.83 -8.98 -2.39
CA TYR A 43 6.33 -10.33 -2.11
C TYR A 43 7.38 -11.44 -2.34
N TRP A 44 8.43 -11.15 -3.12
CA TRP A 44 9.57 -12.05 -3.35
C TRP A 44 10.52 -12.15 -2.14
N ALA A 45 10.47 -11.20 -1.20
CA ALA A 45 11.34 -11.15 -0.03
C ALA A 45 10.80 -12.02 1.12
N LYS A 46 11.62 -12.22 2.15
CA LYS A 46 11.16 -12.90 3.36
C LYS A 46 10.04 -12.09 4.04
N PRO A 47 9.00 -12.74 4.60
CA PRO A 47 7.89 -12.03 5.23
C PRO A 47 8.30 -10.99 6.28
N ALA A 48 9.33 -11.27 7.07
CA ALA A 48 9.84 -10.33 8.09
C ALA A 48 10.46 -9.07 7.49
N ASP A 49 11.19 -9.22 6.38
CA ASP A 49 11.82 -8.07 5.68
C ASP A 49 10.73 -7.24 4.98
N THR A 50 9.76 -7.91 4.35
CA THR A 50 8.59 -7.24 3.77
C THR A 50 7.78 -6.49 4.83
N LEU A 51 7.54 -7.11 6.00
CA LEU A 51 6.85 -6.45 7.11
C LEU A 51 7.57 -5.20 7.57
N PHE A 52 8.91 -5.26 7.69
CA PHE A 52 9.70 -4.09 8.08
C PHE A 52 9.50 -2.92 7.12
N VAL A 53 9.60 -3.18 5.81
CA VAL A 53 9.38 -2.15 4.78
C VAL A 53 7.92 -1.68 4.78
N SER A 54 6.95 -2.60 4.89
CA SER A 54 5.53 -2.26 4.95
C SER A 54 5.23 -1.31 6.11
N LYS A 55 5.78 -1.57 7.29
CA LYS A 55 5.60 -0.69 8.45
C LYS A 55 6.13 0.72 8.21
N LEU A 56 7.33 0.85 7.66
CA LEU A 56 7.90 2.17 7.34
C LEU A 56 7.01 2.96 6.36
N ILE A 57 6.47 2.28 5.35
CA ILE A 57 5.59 2.89 4.35
C ILE A 57 4.25 3.28 4.99
N ASN A 58 3.63 2.35 5.73
CA ASN A 58 2.33 2.57 6.37
C ASN A 58 2.38 3.69 7.40
N ASP A 59 3.44 3.74 8.21
CA ASP A 59 3.66 4.80 9.21
C ASP A 59 3.83 6.17 8.53
N HIS A 60 4.57 6.23 7.43
CA HIS A 60 4.73 7.46 6.66
C HIS A 60 3.42 7.93 6.01
N ILE A 61 2.66 7.02 5.40
CA ILE A 61 1.34 7.38 4.81
C ILE A 61 0.40 7.89 5.91
N ALA A 62 0.34 7.21 7.06
CA ALA A 62 -0.49 7.63 8.17
C ALA A 62 -0.10 9.02 8.70
N MET A 63 1.20 9.29 8.83
CA MET A 63 1.71 10.61 9.24
C MET A 63 1.26 11.70 8.27
N VAL A 64 1.38 11.48 6.95
CA VAL A 64 0.96 12.48 5.95
C VAL A 64 -0.56 12.70 5.98
N VAL A 65 -1.35 11.64 6.18
CA VAL A 65 -2.81 11.74 6.33
C VAL A 65 -3.19 12.52 7.58
N ASP A 66 -2.51 12.28 8.71
CA ASP A 66 -2.76 12.98 9.97
C ASP A 66 -2.39 14.47 9.89
N GLU A 67 -1.32 14.81 9.18
CA GLU A 67 -0.93 16.21 8.93
C GLU A 67 -1.89 16.95 7.99
N HIS A 68 -2.53 16.23 7.04
CA HIS A 68 -3.39 16.81 6.01
C HIS A 68 -4.71 16.04 5.82
N PRO A 69 -5.54 15.88 6.87
CA PRO A 69 -6.70 14.99 6.86
C PRO A 69 -7.85 15.42 5.94
N LYS A 70 -7.82 16.66 5.44
CA LYS A 70 -8.80 17.17 4.47
C LYS A 70 -8.43 16.85 3.02
N ASN A 71 -7.16 16.56 2.78
CA ASN A 71 -6.60 16.40 1.44
C ASN A 71 -6.26 14.94 1.13
N PHE A 72 -5.97 14.13 2.15
CA PHE A 72 -5.49 12.77 1.95
C PHE A 72 -6.28 11.72 2.73
N LEU A 73 -6.46 10.56 2.10
CA LEU A 73 -6.75 9.28 2.71
C LEU A 73 -5.59 8.32 2.43
N GLY A 74 -5.42 7.28 3.22
CA GLY A 74 -4.30 6.36 3.07
C GLY A 74 -4.71 4.90 2.93
N LEU A 75 -4.00 4.16 2.05
CA LEU A 75 -4.07 2.71 1.94
C LEU A 75 -2.73 2.12 2.37
N GLY A 76 -2.79 1.17 3.29
CA GLY A 76 -1.61 0.43 3.73
C GLY A 76 -1.16 -0.64 2.73
N THR A 77 0.04 -1.16 2.93
CA THR A 77 0.58 -2.33 2.20
C THR A 77 0.93 -3.44 3.18
N LEU A 78 0.80 -4.69 2.75
CA LEU A 78 0.91 -5.86 3.62
C LEU A 78 1.94 -6.86 3.08
N PRO A 79 2.60 -7.65 3.97
CA PRO A 79 3.42 -8.80 3.59
C PRO A 79 2.53 -10.01 3.24
N MET A 80 1.85 -9.95 2.08
CA MET A 80 0.82 -10.90 1.64
C MET A 80 1.28 -12.36 1.52
N GLN A 81 2.60 -12.61 1.52
CA GLN A 81 3.18 -13.96 1.46
C GLN A 81 3.13 -14.73 2.80
N ASP A 82 2.70 -14.08 3.88
CA ASP A 82 2.46 -14.72 5.18
C ASP A 82 1.14 -14.23 5.77
N GLU A 83 0.17 -15.13 5.84
CA GLU A 83 -1.20 -14.86 6.30
C GLU A 83 -1.26 -14.20 7.68
N LYS A 84 -0.52 -14.76 8.66
CA LYS A 84 -0.60 -14.29 10.05
C LYS A 84 0.03 -12.91 10.23
N ILE A 85 1.15 -12.70 9.56
CA ILE A 85 1.87 -11.42 9.62
C ILE A 85 1.06 -10.35 8.88
N ALA A 86 0.45 -10.71 7.73
CA ALA A 86 -0.38 -9.80 6.95
C ALA A 86 -1.63 -9.35 7.72
N ILE A 87 -2.36 -10.29 8.36
CA ILE A 87 -3.54 -9.96 9.15
C ILE A 87 -3.19 -9.04 10.33
N LYS A 88 -2.09 -9.31 11.03
CA LYS A 88 -1.66 -8.46 12.15
C LYS A 88 -1.29 -7.04 11.69
N GLU A 89 -0.63 -6.90 10.56
CA GLU A 89 -0.30 -5.59 10.01
C GLU A 89 -1.54 -4.87 9.45
N LEU A 90 -2.48 -5.61 8.87
CA LEU A 90 -3.79 -5.09 8.47
C LEU A 90 -4.54 -4.48 9.66
N GLU A 91 -4.62 -5.23 10.78
CA GLU A 91 -5.25 -4.73 12.01
C GLU A 91 -4.59 -3.44 12.49
N ARG A 92 -3.26 -3.38 12.45
CA ARG A 92 -2.53 -2.17 12.81
C ARG A 92 -2.85 -1.00 11.87
N CYS A 93 -2.88 -1.23 10.57
CA CYS A 93 -3.21 -0.20 9.58
C CYS A 93 -4.58 0.43 9.85
N ILE A 94 -5.59 -0.39 10.15
CA ILE A 94 -6.96 0.10 10.33
C ILE A 94 -7.19 0.65 11.74
N LYS A 95 -6.77 -0.09 12.79
CA LYS A 95 -7.10 0.26 14.18
C LYS A 95 -6.16 1.30 14.78
N ASP A 96 -4.86 1.20 14.49
CA ASP A 96 -3.84 2.03 15.14
C ASP A 96 -3.44 3.23 14.28
N LEU A 97 -3.37 3.05 12.94
CA LEU A 97 -2.94 4.08 12.01
C LEU A 97 -4.10 4.85 11.35
N GLY A 98 -5.34 4.41 11.51
CA GLY A 98 -6.51 5.07 10.93
C GLY A 98 -6.55 5.08 9.39
N LEU A 99 -5.85 4.17 8.74
CA LEU A 99 -5.90 4.03 7.29
C LEU A 99 -7.27 3.46 6.88
N VAL A 100 -7.78 3.88 5.73
CA VAL A 100 -9.13 3.49 5.25
C VAL A 100 -9.15 2.15 4.52
N GLY A 101 -7.99 1.56 4.29
CA GLY A 101 -7.90 0.29 3.58
C GLY A 101 -6.46 -0.11 3.27
N ILE A 102 -6.33 -1.06 2.36
CA ILE A 102 -5.05 -1.61 1.92
C ILE A 102 -4.97 -1.68 0.39
N GLN A 103 -3.75 -1.60 -0.12
CA GLN A 103 -3.44 -1.90 -1.51
C GLN A 103 -2.67 -3.21 -1.60
N ILE A 104 -3.14 -4.11 -2.48
CA ILE A 104 -2.52 -5.41 -2.75
C ILE A 104 -2.29 -5.62 -4.25
N GLY A 105 -1.40 -6.55 -4.59
CA GLY A 105 -1.22 -7.00 -5.97
C GLY A 105 -2.35 -7.94 -6.41
N SER A 106 -2.57 -8.05 -7.72
CA SER A 106 -3.53 -9.00 -8.32
C SER A 106 -3.16 -10.47 -8.14
N ASN A 107 -1.94 -10.74 -7.72
CA ASN A 107 -1.45 -12.05 -7.29
C ASN A 107 -0.30 -11.89 -6.28
N VAL A 108 0.05 -12.95 -5.57
CA VAL A 108 1.18 -12.99 -4.63
C VAL A 108 2.11 -14.12 -5.05
N ASN A 109 3.24 -13.80 -5.68
CA ASN A 109 4.22 -14.78 -6.18
C ASN A 109 3.57 -15.86 -7.10
N GLY A 110 2.63 -15.45 -7.96
CA GLY A 110 1.89 -16.34 -8.84
C GLY A 110 0.71 -17.07 -8.18
N VAL A 111 0.48 -16.85 -6.89
CA VAL A 111 -0.67 -17.38 -6.16
C VAL A 111 -1.88 -16.46 -6.35
N ASN A 112 -3.01 -16.99 -6.79
CA ASN A 112 -4.23 -16.22 -7.02
C ASN A 112 -4.90 -15.79 -5.72
N LEU A 113 -5.68 -14.71 -5.78
CA LEU A 113 -6.36 -14.14 -4.61
C LEU A 113 -7.44 -15.06 -4.00
N ASN A 114 -7.92 -16.06 -4.73
CA ASN A 114 -8.88 -17.05 -4.23
C ASN A 114 -8.24 -18.21 -3.46
N GLU A 115 -6.92 -18.27 -3.37
CA GLU A 115 -6.22 -19.26 -2.55
C GLU A 115 -6.48 -19.01 -1.06
N LYS A 116 -6.63 -20.10 -0.30
CA LYS A 116 -7.10 -20.06 1.09
C LYS A 116 -6.31 -19.09 1.98
N SER A 117 -5.00 -19.08 1.88
CA SER A 117 -4.13 -18.20 2.69
C SER A 117 -4.34 -16.72 2.41
N ILE A 118 -4.62 -16.35 1.15
CA ILE A 118 -4.90 -14.98 0.76
C ILE A 118 -6.35 -14.64 1.08
N PHE A 119 -7.26 -15.58 0.86
CA PHE A 119 -8.67 -15.38 1.15
C PHE A 119 -8.91 -15.06 2.64
N SER A 120 -8.20 -15.70 3.56
CA SER A 120 -8.26 -15.40 5.00
C SER A 120 -7.88 -13.93 5.30
N ILE A 121 -6.92 -13.35 4.56
CA ILE A 121 -6.56 -11.93 4.71
C ILE A 121 -7.70 -11.02 4.22
N LEU A 122 -8.36 -11.41 3.10
CA LEU A 122 -9.51 -10.67 2.57
C LEU A 122 -10.73 -10.75 3.52
N GLU A 123 -10.95 -11.91 4.17
CA GLU A 123 -11.97 -12.04 5.22
C GLU A 123 -11.68 -11.13 6.42
N ALA A 124 -10.43 -11.09 6.88
CA ALA A 124 -10.03 -10.19 7.96
C ALA A 124 -10.22 -8.70 7.56
N ALA A 125 -9.96 -8.35 6.31
CA ALA A 125 -10.22 -7.00 5.81
C ALA A 125 -11.72 -6.65 5.83
N ARG A 126 -12.58 -7.57 5.41
CA ARG A 126 -14.05 -7.43 5.52
C ARG A 126 -14.49 -7.21 6.97
N ASP A 127 -13.96 -8.01 7.89
CA ASP A 127 -14.35 -7.96 9.31
C ASP A 127 -13.87 -6.67 9.99
N LEU A 128 -12.89 -5.99 9.41
CA LEU A 128 -12.40 -4.67 9.81
C LEU A 128 -13.04 -3.50 9.05
N ASP A 129 -14.00 -3.76 8.18
CA ASP A 129 -14.61 -2.77 7.27
C ASP A 129 -13.56 -1.99 6.43
N SER A 130 -12.50 -2.71 6.03
CA SER A 130 -11.36 -2.16 5.30
C SER A 130 -11.60 -2.19 3.80
N SER A 131 -11.36 -1.09 3.11
CA SER A 131 -11.34 -1.05 1.65
C SER A 131 -10.14 -1.82 1.10
N ILE A 132 -10.32 -2.50 -0.04
CA ILE A 132 -9.24 -3.22 -0.72
C ILE A 132 -9.07 -2.67 -2.13
N PHE A 133 -7.90 -2.13 -2.44
CA PHE A 133 -7.51 -1.73 -3.78
C PHE A 133 -6.58 -2.78 -4.39
N ILE A 134 -7.04 -3.45 -5.46
CA ILE A 134 -6.27 -4.47 -6.16
C ILE A 134 -5.54 -3.81 -7.34
N HIS A 135 -4.22 -3.70 -7.24
CA HIS A 135 -3.39 -3.17 -8.30
C HIS A 135 -2.93 -4.28 -9.26
N PRO A 136 -3.01 -4.08 -10.59
CA PRO A 136 -2.40 -4.99 -11.55
C PRO A 136 -0.92 -5.20 -11.21
N TRP A 137 -0.53 -6.44 -10.95
CA TRP A 137 0.81 -6.79 -10.53
C TRP A 137 1.26 -8.06 -11.23
N ASP A 138 2.46 -8.00 -11.83
CA ASP A 138 3.12 -9.14 -12.50
C ASP A 138 2.13 -9.96 -13.35
N ILE A 139 1.41 -9.24 -14.22
CA ILE A 139 0.37 -9.85 -15.06
C ILE A 139 1.04 -10.85 -15.99
N MET A 140 0.88 -12.12 -15.68
CA MET A 140 1.32 -13.23 -16.51
C MET A 140 0.40 -13.36 -17.74
N GLY A 141 0.52 -12.38 -18.65
CA GLY A 141 -0.04 -12.48 -19.98
C GLY A 141 0.95 -13.23 -20.87
N ARG A 142 0.70 -14.49 -21.12
CA ARG A 142 1.27 -15.22 -22.25
C ARG A 142 0.25 -15.29 -23.34
#